data_4b477a6a7716c197a758a84a9fafcd2d
#
_entry.id   4b477a6a7716c197a758a84a9fafcd2d
#
_cell.length_a   1.000
_cell.length_b   1.000
_cell.length_c   1.000
_cell.angle_alpha   90.00
_cell.angle_beta   90.00
_cell.angle_gamma   90.00
#
_symmetry.space_group_name_H-M   'P 1'
#
loop_
_entity.id
_entity.type
_entity.pdbx_description
1 polymer ?
#
loop_
_entity_poly.entity_id
_entity_poly.type
_entity_poly.pdbx_seq_one_letter_code
_entity_poly.pdbx_strand_id
1 'polypeptide(L)'
;VRRIHTRSGGTYPIIGVGGLMSADDVRAMLDAGADLVQLYTGYIYEGPGLVRDVCRALIADAERVAEELAAMRAAEESMKNEEIPETSGPEPAETAGEASDGKPEEKRHPGSEAK
;
A
#
# COMPACT_ATOMS: atom_id res chain seq x y z
N VAL A 1 2.14 -27.15 5.36
CA VAL A 1 1.69 -25.80 5.00
C VAL A 1 2.43 -25.32 3.76
N ARG A 2 3.74 -25.06 3.78
CA ARG A 2 4.52 -24.46 2.68
C ARG A 2 4.27 -25.06 1.29
N ARG A 3 4.27 -26.40 1.17
CA ARG A 3 4.02 -27.09 -0.11
C ARG A 3 2.63 -26.81 -0.67
N ILE A 4 1.62 -26.71 0.20
CA ILE A 4 0.24 -26.42 -0.20
C ILE A 4 0.14 -24.96 -0.64
N HIS A 5 0.65 -24.05 0.16
CA HIS A 5 0.68 -22.62 -0.15
C HIS A 5 1.34 -22.34 -1.50
N THR A 6 2.54 -22.88 -1.75
CA THR A 6 3.25 -22.73 -3.02
C THR A 6 2.48 -23.30 -4.22
N ARG A 7 1.84 -24.47 -4.06
CA ARG A 7 1.08 -25.12 -5.14
C ARG A 7 -0.24 -24.44 -5.46
N SER A 8 -0.87 -23.84 -4.46
CA SER A 8 -2.13 -23.10 -4.62
C SER A 8 -1.92 -21.64 -5.05
N GLY A 9 -0.68 -21.16 -5.05
CA GLY A 9 -0.38 -19.75 -5.31
C GLY A 9 -1.01 -18.81 -4.28
N GLY A 10 -1.24 -19.28 -3.05
CA GLY A 10 -1.87 -18.49 -1.99
C GLY A 10 -3.38 -18.25 -2.17
N THR A 11 -4.03 -18.99 -3.09
CA THR A 11 -5.46 -18.77 -3.40
C THR A 11 -6.40 -19.27 -2.30
N TYR A 12 -5.99 -20.28 -1.54
CA TYR A 12 -6.83 -20.91 -0.51
C TYR A 12 -6.34 -20.55 0.89
N PRO A 13 -7.25 -20.18 1.82
CA PRO A 13 -6.89 -19.96 3.21
C PRO A 13 -6.44 -21.27 3.85
N ILE A 14 -5.31 -21.24 4.55
CA ILE A 14 -4.70 -22.41 5.19
C ILE A 14 -4.70 -22.21 6.70
N ILE A 15 -5.28 -23.17 7.42
CA ILE A 15 -5.20 -23.22 8.88
C ILE A 15 -4.08 -24.21 9.27
N GLY A 16 -3.03 -23.68 9.88
CA GLY A 16 -1.91 -24.48 10.38
C GLY A 16 -2.24 -25.10 11.73
N VAL A 17 -2.07 -26.43 11.85
CA VAL A 17 -2.37 -27.18 13.09
C VAL A 17 -1.22 -28.14 13.40
N GLY A 18 -0.89 -28.25 14.68
CA GLY A 18 0.06 -29.23 15.22
C GLY A 18 1.49 -28.70 15.35
N GLY A 19 2.17 -29.18 16.40
CA GLY A 19 3.56 -28.82 16.70
C GLY A 19 3.77 -27.40 17.21
N LEU A 20 2.73 -26.71 17.63
CA LEU A 20 2.79 -25.31 18.10
C LEU A 20 2.87 -25.29 19.64
N MET A 21 4.06 -25.11 20.17
CA MET A 21 4.36 -25.09 21.61
C MET A 21 4.89 -23.74 22.07
N SER A 22 5.26 -22.85 21.13
CA SER A 22 5.84 -21.56 21.40
C SER A 22 5.39 -20.50 20.39
N ALA A 23 5.67 -19.23 20.67
CA ALA A 23 5.45 -18.14 19.71
C ALA A 23 6.29 -18.32 18.42
N ASP A 24 7.49 -18.86 18.54
CA ASP A 24 8.36 -19.08 17.38
C ASP A 24 7.83 -20.17 16.45
N ASP A 25 7.22 -21.24 17.01
CA ASP A 25 6.53 -22.25 16.19
C ASP A 25 5.36 -21.64 15.40
N VAL A 26 4.63 -20.73 16.03
CA VAL A 26 3.53 -20.00 15.38
C VAL A 26 4.05 -19.09 14.26
N ARG A 27 5.12 -18.35 14.49
CA ARG A 27 5.78 -17.54 13.45
C ARG A 27 6.21 -18.40 12.25
N ALA A 28 6.90 -19.49 12.53
CA ALA A 28 7.35 -20.40 11.48
C ALA A 28 6.18 -21.01 10.68
N MET A 29 5.03 -21.24 11.32
CA MET A 29 3.82 -21.72 10.65
C MET A 29 3.20 -20.67 9.74
N LEU A 30 3.12 -19.41 10.21
CA LEU A 30 2.64 -18.26 9.42
C LEU A 30 3.60 -17.95 8.24
N ASP A 31 4.91 -17.98 8.48
CA ASP A 31 5.94 -17.80 7.45
C ASP A 31 5.92 -18.92 6.39
N ALA A 32 5.44 -20.09 6.76
CA ALA A 32 5.21 -21.18 5.83
C ALA A 32 3.96 -20.99 4.96
N GLY A 33 3.19 -19.91 5.18
CA GLY A 33 2.00 -19.55 4.42
C GLY A 33 0.70 -20.03 5.03
N ALA A 34 0.62 -20.19 6.36
CA ALA A 34 -0.66 -20.33 7.05
C ALA A 34 -1.28 -18.95 7.28
N ASP A 35 -2.58 -18.82 7.04
CA ASP A 35 -3.34 -17.60 7.32
C ASP A 35 -3.83 -17.57 8.78
N LEU A 36 -4.07 -18.73 9.35
CA LEU A 36 -4.48 -18.91 10.74
C LEU A 36 -3.74 -20.10 11.35
N VAL A 37 -3.61 -20.09 12.68
CA VAL A 37 -3.08 -21.21 13.45
C VAL A 37 -4.08 -21.70 14.47
N GLN A 38 -4.08 -23.01 14.69
CA GLN A 38 -4.90 -23.65 15.69
C GLN A 38 -4.00 -24.33 16.74
N LEU A 39 -4.12 -23.90 17.97
CA LEU A 39 -3.45 -24.46 19.12
C LEU A 39 -4.34 -25.53 19.77
N TYR A 40 -3.80 -26.74 19.98
CA TYR A 40 -4.49 -27.79 20.72
C TYR A 40 -3.57 -28.40 21.79
N THR A 41 -2.62 -29.22 21.38
CA THR A 41 -1.70 -29.91 22.30
C THR A 41 -0.86 -28.93 23.11
N GLY A 42 -0.32 -27.88 22.46
CA GLY A 42 0.45 -26.82 23.13
C GLY A 42 -0.36 -26.14 24.24
N TYR A 43 -1.64 -25.86 23.96
CA TYR A 43 -2.52 -25.26 24.96
C TYR A 43 -2.76 -26.16 26.18
N ILE A 44 -2.80 -27.49 25.98
CA ILE A 44 -2.98 -28.44 27.08
C ILE A 44 -1.73 -28.48 27.97
N TYR A 45 -0.54 -28.47 27.38
CA TYR A 45 0.72 -28.55 28.13
C TYR A 45 1.16 -27.22 28.74
N GLU A 46 1.08 -26.12 27.99
CA GLU A 46 1.56 -24.79 28.39
C GLU A 46 0.45 -23.93 29.04
N GLY A 47 -0.82 -24.36 28.88
CA GLY A 47 -1.96 -23.65 29.41
C GLY A 47 -2.30 -22.35 28.65
N PRO A 48 -3.20 -21.53 29.24
CA PRO A 48 -3.69 -20.30 28.59
C PRO A 48 -2.60 -19.21 28.42
N GLY A 49 -1.48 -19.35 29.13
CA GLY A 49 -0.32 -18.46 28.98
C GLY A 49 0.24 -18.46 27.58
N LEU A 50 0.26 -19.63 26.91
CA LEU A 50 0.76 -19.78 25.56
C LEU A 50 0.05 -18.83 24.57
N VAL A 51 -1.29 -18.76 24.63
CA VAL A 51 -2.07 -17.90 23.73
C VAL A 51 -1.70 -16.42 23.92
N ARG A 52 -1.59 -16.01 25.18
CA ARG A 52 -1.22 -14.63 25.51
C ARG A 52 0.18 -14.29 25.02
N ASP A 53 1.14 -15.20 25.18
CA ASP A 53 2.53 -14.98 24.80
C ASP A 53 2.68 -14.99 23.27
N VAL A 54 1.96 -15.85 22.56
CA VAL A 54 1.86 -15.82 21.10
C VAL A 54 1.28 -14.51 20.61
N CYS A 55 0.14 -14.07 21.17
CA CYS A 55 -0.48 -12.81 20.75
C CYS A 55 0.44 -11.60 20.98
N ARG A 56 1.13 -11.53 22.13
CA ARG A 56 2.10 -10.46 22.40
C ARG A 56 3.25 -10.44 21.39
N ALA A 57 3.78 -11.61 21.06
CA ALA A 57 4.85 -11.74 20.09
C ALA A 57 4.42 -11.27 18.71
N LEU A 58 3.23 -11.67 18.24
CA LEU A 58 2.70 -11.27 16.94
C LEU A 58 2.38 -9.77 16.88
N ILE A 59 1.88 -9.17 17.96
CA ILE A 59 1.63 -7.73 18.04
C ILE A 59 2.95 -6.96 17.92
N ALA A 60 3.98 -7.38 18.67
CA ALA A 60 5.31 -6.73 18.61
C ALA A 60 5.94 -6.84 17.21
N ASP A 61 5.75 -7.95 16.52
CA ASP A 61 6.22 -8.11 15.15
C ASP A 61 5.46 -7.19 14.18
N ALA A 62 4.15 -7.06 14.33
CA ALA A 62 3.33 -6.17 13.52
C ALA A 62 3.68 -4.69 13.73
N GLU A 63 3.93 -4.28 14.98
CA GLU A 63 4.39 -2.92 15.31
C GLU A 63 5.73 -2.61 14.65
N ARG A 64 6.69 -3.55 14.71
CA ARG A 64 8.00 -3.39 14.07
C ARG A 64 7.91 -3.22 12.56
N VAL A 65 7.09 -4.05 11.90
CA VAL A 65 6.85 -3.95 10.45
C VAL A 65 6.18 -2.62 10.10
N ALA A 66 5.24 -2.15 10.91
CA ALA A 66 4.58 -0.87 10.71
C ALA A 66 5.56 0.31 10.81
N GLU A 67 6.49 0.27 11.78
CA GLU A 67 7.54 1.30 11.93
C GLU A 67 8.51 1.29 10.73
N GLU A 68 8.96 0.12 10.28
CA GLU A 68 9.82 0.00 9.10
C GLU A 68 9.14 0.55 7.84
N LEU A 69 7.86 0.22 7.65
CA LEU A 69 7.08 0.69 6.51
C LEU A 69 6.87 2.21 6.55
N ALA A 70 6.62 2.77 7.73
CA ALA A 70 6.51 4.22 7.93
C ALA A 70 7.84 4.93 7.63
N ALA A 71 8.96 4.37 8.06
CA ALA A 71 10.30 4.90 7.78
C ALA A 71 10.63 4.85 6.27
N MET A 72 10.27 3.76 5.58
CA MET A 72 10.45 3.64 4.13
C MET A 72 9.63 4.69 3.37
N ARG A 73 8.36 4.88 3.74
CA ARG A 73 7.50 5.90 3.11
C ARG A 73 8.02 7.32 3.33
N ALA A 74 8.50 7.63 4.53
CA ALA A 74 9.10 8.93 4.81
C ALA A 74 10.39 9.18 4.00
N ALA A 75 11.19 8.15 3.78
CA ALA A 75 12.39 8.22 2.94
C ALA A 75 12.05 8.46 1.45
N GLU A 76 11.02 7.76 0.92
CA GLU A 76 10.54 7.97 -0.46
C GLU A 76 9.98 9.38 -0.67
N GLU A 77 9.23 9.90 0.30
CA GLU A 77 8.66 11.25 0.23
C GLU A 77 9.75 12.33 0.29
N SER A 78 10.80 12.11 1.07
CA SER A 78 11.97 12.99 1.15
C SER A 78 12.74 13.03 -0.17
N MET A 79 12.97 11.89 -0.82
CA MET A 79 13.64 11.78 -2.11
C MET A 79 12.84 12.45 -3.24
N LYS A 80 11.51 12.34 -3.19
CA LYS A 80 10.61 12.95 -4.19
C LYS A 80 10.55 14.48 -4.08
N ASN A 81 10.85 15.03 -2.91
CA ASN A 81 10.84 16.47 -2.68
C ASN A 81 12.17 17.17 -3.05
N GLU A 82 13.26 16.41 -3.26
CA GLU A 82 14.57 16.93 -3.67
C GLU A 82 14.74 17.06 -5.20
N GLU A 83 13.81 16.56 -6.02
CA GLU A 83 13.96 16.48 -7.47
C GLU A 83 13.09 17.50 -8.24
N ILE A 84 12.95 18.73 -7.71
CA ILE A 84 12.46 19.87 -8.51
C ILE A 84 13.44 21.05 -8.36
N PRO A 85 14.49 21.16 -9.17
CA PRO A 85 15.12 22.44 -9.38
C PRO A 85 14.15 23.28 -10.21
N GLU A 86 13.64 24.37 -9.63
CA GLU A 86 13.01 25.44 -10.38
C GLU A 86 13.98 25.93 -11.44
N THR A 87 13.78 25.50 -12.66
CA THR A 87 14.35 26.20 -13.81
C THR A 87 13.55 27.48 -13.98
N SER A 88 14.09 28.56 -13.47
CA SER A 88 13.72 29.92 -13.83
C SER A 88 13.79 30.05 -15.36
N GLY A 89 12.63 30.02 -16.01
CA GLY A 89 12.47 30.35 -17.41
C GLY A 89 12.75 31.85 -17.60
N PRO A 90 13.34 32.27 -18.77
CA PRO A 90 13.66 33.67 -19.04
C PRO A 90 12.39 34.49 -19.20
N GLU A 91 12.41 35.70 -18.61
CA GLU A 91 11.42 36.75 -18.81
C GLU A 91 11.17 37.02 -20.30
N PRO A 92 9.92 37.22 -20.75
CA PRO A 92 9.66 37.76 -22.07
C PRO A 92 9.88 39.27 -22.07
N ALA A 93 10.82 39.70 -22.90
CA ALA A 93 11.08 41.09 -23.20
C ALA A 93 9.84 41.78 -23.79
N GLU A 94 9.54 42.98 -23.27
CA GLU A 94 8.62 43.96 -23.84
C GLU A 94 9.04 44.34 -25.26
N THR A 95 8.11 44.24 -26.20
CA THR A 95 8.12 45.13 -27.37
C THR A 95 6.69 45.61 -27.62
N ALA A 96 6.57 46.94 -27.46
CA ALA A 96 5.44 47.72 -27.86
C ALA A 96 5.31 47.82 -29.38
N GLY A 97 4.08 47.95 -29.88
CA GLY A 97 3.82 48.28 -31.29
C GLY A 97 2.39 48.04 -31.69
N GLU A 98 1.57 49.03 -31.47
CA GLU A 98 0.63 49.76 -32.33
C GLU A 98 -0.42 49.01 -33.16
N ALA A 99 -1.62 49.38 -32.80
CA ALA A 99 -2.86 49.70 -33.52
C ALA A 99 -3.09 49.26 -34.97
N SER A 100 -4.23 48.65 -35.25
CA SER A 100 -5.25 49.26 -36.15
C SER A 100 -6.53 48.41 -36.20
N ASP A 101 -7.60 49.14 -36.04
CA ASP A 101 -8.98 49.02 -36.48
C ASP A 101 -9.41 47.86 -37.38
N GLY A 102 -10.67 47.43 -37.09
CA GLY A 102 -11.44 46.61 -38.01
C GLY A 102 -12.64 45.88 -37.34
N LYS A 103 -13.71 46.61 -37.09
CA LYS A 103 -15.08 46.13 -36.80
C LYS A 103 -15.87 46.06 -38.10
N PRO A 104 -17.09 45.52 -38.17
CA PRO A 104 -17.64 44.18 -37.87
C PRO A 104 -18.34 43.57 -39.10
N GLU A 105 -18.77 42.33 -39.06
CA GLU A 105 -20.03 41.96 -39.75
C GLU A 105 -20.71 40.73 -39.12
N GLU A 106 -21.90 40.96 -38.75
CA GLU A 106 -23.06 40.19 -38.39
C GLU A 106 -23.53 39.32 -39.56
N LYS A 107 -23.95 38.07 -39.28
CA LYS A 107 -25.10 37.36 -39.91
C LYS A 107 -25.32 36.01 -39.25
N ARG A 108 -26.31 35.97 -38.32
CA ARG A 108 -27.67 35.41 -38.50
C ARG A 108 -27.74 33.89 -38.76
N HIS A 109 -28.35 33.27 -37.80
CA HIS A 109 -29.19 32.06 -37.87
C HIS A 109 -30.13 32.04 -39.10
N PRO A 110 -30.65 30.89 -39.56
CA PRO A 110 -31.56 30.07 -38.78
C PRO A 110 -31.54 28.56 -39.12
N GLY A 111 -31.89 27.73 -38.20
CA GLY A 111 -33.22 27.13 -38.15
C GLY A 111 -33.34 25.69 -38.65
N SER A 112 -34.01 24.94 -37.81
CA SER A 112 -35.11 24.01 -38.18
C SER A 112 -34.76 22.54 -38.39
N GLU A 113 -35.18 21.78 -37.41
CA GLU A 113 -36.23 20.73 -37.42
C GLU A 113 -35.89 19.32 -37.96
N ALA A 114 -36.14 18.44 -37.03
CA ALA A 114 -37.00 17.26 -37.07
C ALA A 114 -36.65 16.07 -38.00
N LYS A 115 -36.28 14.96 -37.41
CA LYS A 115 -37.15 13.80 -37.23
C LYS A 115 -36.47 12.76 -36.34
#